data_6d6708e466420a2547f11af6c1b59e3c
#
_entry.id   6d6708e466420a2547f11af6c1b59e3c
#
_cell.length_a   1.000
_cell.length_b   1.000
_cell.length_c   1.000
_cell.angle_alpha   90.00
_cell.angle_beta   90.00
_cell.angle_gamma   90.00
#
_symmetry.space_group_name_H-M   'P 1'
#
loop_
_entity.id
_entity.type
_entity.pdbx_description
1 polymer ?
#
loop_
_entity_poly.entity_id
_entity_poly.type
_entity_poly.pdbx_seq_one_letter_code
_entity_poly.pdbx_strand_id
1 'polypeptide(L)'
;AGDQASKLLQDAKAIEAAGAFALVLEAIPADLAKQITQALSISTIGIGAGPHCDGQVLVLYDLLGLFDAFTPKFVKTYAHLKADTLQALSRYKEEVEQGKFPSDSESYH
;
A
#
# COMPACT_ATOMS: atom_id res chain seq x y z
N ALA A 1 18.71 -6.72 17.59
CA ALA A 1 19.16 -5.54 16.93
C ALA A 1 20.32 -5.82 16.00
N GLY A 2 21.60 -5.76 16.45
CA GLY A 2 22.75 -5.89 15.57
C GLY A 2 22.83 -7.24 14.84
N ASP A 3 22.57 -8.32 15.53
CA ASP A 3 22.63 -9.68 14.94
C ASP A 3 21.52 -9.89 13.92
N GLN A 4 20.35 -9.36 14.19
CA GLN A 4 19.21 -9.45 13.28
C GLN A 4 19.44 -8.62 12.01
N ALA A 5 20.02 -7.44 12.16
CA ALA A 5 20.38 -6.59 11.03
C ALA A 5 21.45 -7.26 10.15
N SER A 6 22.48 -7.84 10.76
CA SER A 6 23.52 -8.58 10.03
C SER A 6 22.93 -9.77 9.28
N LYS A 7 22.02 -10.50 9.91
CA LYS A 7 21.37 -11.64 9.29
C LYS A 7 20.55 -11.22 8.07
N LEU A 8 19.77 -10.17 8.20
CA LEU A 8 18.95 -9.66 7.08
C LEU A 8 19.82 -9.21 5.91
N LEU A 9 20.94 -8.55 6.18
CA LEU A 9 21.88 -8.16 5.13
C LEU A 9 22.48 -9.38 4.42
N GLN A 10 22.86 -10.41 5.19
CA GLN A 10 23.37 -11.65 4.61
C GLN A 10 22.30 -12.37 3.79
N ASP A 11 21.07 -12.43 4.30
CA ASP A 11 19.94 -13.04 3.58
C ASP A 11 19.69 -12.32 2.25
N ALA A 12 19.74 -11.00 2.25
CA ALA A 12 19.56 -10.22 1.04
C ALA A 12 20.63 -10.51 -0.01
N LYS A 13 21.89 -10.61 0.43
CA LYS A 13 23.01 -10.97 -0.46
C LYS A 13 22.85 -12.39 -1.00
N ALA A 14 22.38 -13.31 -0.18
CA ALA A 14 22.14 -14.69 -0.60
C ALA A 14 21.03 -14.78 -1.65
N ILE A 15 19.98 -14.00 -1.49
CA ILE A 15 18.89 -13.94 -2.46
C ILE A 15 19.38 -13.41 -3.81
N GLU A 16 20.18 -12.35 -3.79
CA GLU A 16 20.79 -11.80 -5.01
C GLU A 16 21.69 -12.85 -5.66
N ALA A 17 22.55 -13.51 -4.88
CA ALA A 17 23.45 -14.55 -5.38
C ALA A 17 22.69 -15.73 -5.98
N ALA A 18 21.49 -16.01 -5.49
CA ALA A 18 20.63 -17.08 -6.01
C ALA A 18 19.94 -16.72 -7.33
N GLY A 19 20.07 -15.47 -7.81
CA GLY A 19 19.56 -15.06 -9.12
C GLY A 19 18.29 -14.21 -9.09
N ALA A 20 17.88 -13.70 -7.95
CA ALA A 20 16.76 -12.77 -7.89
C ALA A 20 17.09 -11.48 -8.64
N PHE A 21 16.11 -10.90 -9.34
CA PHE A 21 16.31 -9.65 -10.07
C PHE A 21 15.79 -8.42 -9.29
N ALA A 22 15.06 -8.64 -8.22
CA ALA A 22 14.56 -7.59 -7.33
C ALA A 22 14.26 -8.17 -5.97
N LEU A 23 14.19 -7.33 -4.94
CA LEU A 23 13.94 -7.74 -3.58
C LEU A 23 12.98 -6.77 -2.90
N VAL A 24 11.92 -7.31 -2.30
CA VAL A 24 11.00 -6.53 -1.48
C VAL A 24 11.51 -6.50 -0.05
N LEU A 25 11.59 -5.30 0.53
CA LEU A 25 11.94 -5.09 1.92
C LEU A 25 10.71 -4.59 2.66
N GLU A 26 10.24 -5.38 3.63
CA GLU A 26 8.98 -5.09 4.31
C GLU A 26 9.17 -4.92 5.81
N ALA A 27 8.65 -3.81 6.35
CA ALA A 27 8.58 -3.54 7.78
C ALA A 27 9.93 -3.68 8.50
N ILE A 28 10.98 -3.11 7.91
CA ILE A 28 12.33 -3.08 8.51
C ILE A 28 12.77 -1.63 8.73
N PRO A 29 13.74 -1.40 9.66
CA PRO A 29 14.25 -0.05 9.89
C PRO A 29 14.82 0.60 8.62
N ALA A 30 14.58 1.90 8.47
CA ALA A 30 14.99 2.65 7.29
C ALA A 30 16.50 2.59 7.03
N ASP A 31 17.30 2.66 8.09
CA ASP A 31 18.76 2.61 7.98
C ASP A 31 19.23 1.24 7.46
N LEU A 32 18.60 0.17 7.91
CA LEU A 32 18.93 -1.18 7.44
C LEU A 32 18.54 -1.33 5.97
N ALA A 33 17.37 -0.86 5.58
CA ALA A 33 16.94 -0.88 4.17
C ALA A 33 17.93 -0.11 3.28
N LYS A 34 18.43 1.02 3.77
CA LYS A 34 19.45 1.81 3.08
C LYS A 34 20.73 0.99 2.88
N GLN A 35 21.21 0.33 3.93
CA GLN A 35 22.42 -0.52 3.87
C GLN A 35 22.24 -1.66 2.87
N ILE A 36 21.10 -2.33 2.91
CA ILE A 36 20.78 -3.42 1.98
C ILE A 36 20.76 -2.90 0.55
N THR A 37 20.08 -1.80 0.30
CA THR A 37 19.98 -1.21 -1.04
C THR A 37 21.36 -0.85 -1.59
N GLN A 38 22.22 -0.29 -0.75
CA GLN A 38 23.59 0.07 -1.16
C GLN A 38 24.48 -1.15 -1.41
N ALA A 39 24.22 -2.25 -0.71
CA ALA A 39 25.03 -3.47 -0.82
C ALA A 39 24.65 -4.35 -2.01
N LEU A 40 23.44 -4.19 -2.55
CA LEU A 40 22.94 -5.03 -3.65
C LEU A 40 23.05 -4.29 -4.99
N SER A 41 23.18 -5.09 -6.05
CA SER A 41 23.11 -4.60 -7.44
C SER A 41 21.70 -4.68 -8.01
N ILE A 42 20.84 -5.54 -7.44
CA ILE A 42 19.44 -5.67 -7.85
C ILE A 42 18.58 -4.57 -7.21
N SER A 43 17.42 -4.33 -7.80
CA SER A 43 16.50 -3.29 -7.30
C SER A 43 15.84 -3.71 -5.99
N THR A 44 15.68 -2.76 -5.08
CA THR A 44 14.91 -2.95 -3.85
C THR A 44 13.59 -2.20 -3.93
N ILE A 45 12.52 -2.84 -3.45
CA ILE A 45 11.18 -2.27 -3.39
C ILE A 45 10.75 -2.29 -1.93
N GLY A 46 10.52 -1.10 -1.36
CA GLY A 46 10.19 -0.98 0.04
C GLY A 46 8.70 -0.90 0.30
N ILE A 47 8.27 -1.51 1.39
CA ILE A 47 6.96 -1.31 1.98
C ILE A 47 7.16 -1.32 3.50
N GLY A 48 7.03 -0.15 4.12
CA GLY A 48 7.37 -0.01 5.53
C GLY A 48 8.86 -0.15 5.82
N ALA A 49 9.71 0.25 4.88
CA ALA A 49 11.17 0.13 4.98
C ALA A 49 11.89 1.47 4.81
N GLY A 50 11.18 2.58 4.95
CA GLY A 50 11.76 3.92 4.79
C GLY A 50 11.94 4.33 3.34
N PRO A 51 12.53 5.52 3.09
CA PRO A 51 12.56 6.13 1.76
C PRO A 51 13.77 5.76 0.89
N HIS A 52 14.67 4.91 1.36
CA HIS A 52 15.96 4.68 0.71
C HIS A 52 16.00 3.50 -0.27
N CYS A 53 14.89 2.78 -0.44
CA CYS A 53 14.80 1.74 -1.47
C CYS A 53 14.68 2.35 -2.86
N ASP A 54 14.97 1.56 -3.89
CA ASP A 54 14.88 2.02 -5.27
C ASP A 54 13.44 2.32 -5.68
N GLY A 55 12.47 1.58 -5.13
CA GLY A 55 11.05 1.80 -5.37
C GLY A 55 10.24 1.58 -4.11
N GLN A 56 8.96 1.89 -4.19
CA GLN A 56 8.00 1.73 -3.10
C GLN A 56 6.74 1.06 -3.60
N VAL A 57 6.07 0.31 -2.73
CA VAL A 57 4.77 -0.28 -3.01
C VAL A 57 3.87 -0.08 -1.81
N LEU A 58 2.58 0.12 -2.05
CA LEU A 58 1.53 0.07 -1.04
C LEU A 58 0.36 -0.73 -1.59
N VAL A 59 -0.32 -1.45 -0.70
CA VAL A 59 -1.55 -2.12 -1.08
C VAL A 59 -2.57 -1.08 -1.52
N LEU A 60 -3.15 -1.26 -2.70
CA LEU A 60 -4.05 -0.27 -3.29
C LEU A 60 -5.23 0.07 -2.38
N TYR A 61 -5.84 -0.94 -1.74
CA TYR A 61 -6.96 -0.71 -0.84
C TYR A 61 -6.58 0.15 0.37
N ASP A 62 -5.37 -0.02 0.88
CA ASP A 62 -4.86 0.81 1.97
C ASP A 62 -4.61 2.23 1.50
N LEU A 63 -3.95 2.37 0.36
CA LEU A 63 -3.63 3.67 -0.23
C LEU A 63 -4.89 4.49 -0.52
N LEU A 64 -5.95 3.84 -0.97
CA LEU A 64 -7.21 4.49 -1.34
C LEU A 64 -8.20 4.63 -0.18
N GLY A 65 -7.91 4.07 0.99
CA GLY A 65 -8.82 4.13 2.13
C GLY A 65 -10.05 3.28 1.95
N LEU A 66 -9.96 2.16 1.22
CA LEU A 66 -11.05 1.20 1.06
C LEU A 66 -11.10 0.19 2.19
N PHE A 67 -9.95 -0.11 2.80
CA PHE A 67 -9.85 -1.01 3.94
C PHE A 67 -9.46 -0.20 5.17
N ASP A 68 -10.27 -0.22 6.22
CA ASP A 68 -10.06 0.58 7.42
C ASP A 68 -10.10 -0.20 8.73
N ALA A 69 -10.16 -1.53 8.66
CA ALA A 69 -10.17 -2.36 9.86
C ALA A 69 -8.85 -2.26 10.63
N PHE A 70 -7.73 -2.10 9.93
CA PHE A 70 -6.42 -1.92 10.51
C PHE A 70 -5.54 -1.18 9.50
N THR A 71 -4.88 -0.11 9.96
CA THR A 71 -3.95 0.65 9.12
C THR A 71 -2.55 0.57 9.73
N PRO A 72 -1.61 -0.15 9.10
CA PRO A 72 -0.23 -0.16 9.55
C PRO A 72 0.37 1.24 9.58
N LYS A 73 1.34 1.46 10.48
CA LYS A 73 2.01 2.75 10.62
C LYS A 73 2.60 3.26 9.30
N PHE A 74 3.10 2.35 8.48
CA PHE A 74 3.77 2.72 7.23
C PHE A 74 2.81 3.09 6.09
N VAL A 75 1.50 2.92 6.29
CA VAL A 75 0.51 3.28 5.26
C VAL A 75 0.14 4.75 5.39
N LYS A 76 0.32 5.48 4.31
CA LYS A 76 -0.26 6.81 4.16
C LYS A 76 -1.50 6.67 3.27
N THR A 77 -2.64 7.06 3.79
CA THR A 77 -3.92 7.00 3.06
C THR A 77 -4.07 8.25 2.21
N TYR A 78 -4.16 8.09 0.90
CA TYR A 78 -4.23 9.21 -0.04
C TYR A 78 -5.66 9.58 -0.43
N ALA A 79 -6.63 8.71 -0.12
CA ALA A 79 -8.05 8.96 -0.39
C ALA A 79 -8.87 8.28 0.68
N HIS A 80 -10.17 8.59 0.74
CA HIS A 80 -11.09 8.02 1.72
C HIS A 80 -12.29 7.40 1.00
N LEU A 81 -12.01 6.46 0.08
CA LEU A 81 -13.03 5.94 -0.82
C LEU A 81 -14.08 5.09 -0.11
N LYS A 82 -13.76 4.46 1.02
CA LYS A 82 -14.79 3.74 1.78
C LYS A 82 -15.86 4.69 2.27
N ALA A 83 -15.46 5.80 2.87
CA ALA A 83 -16.41 6.81 3.35
C ALA A 83 -17.25 7.39 2.21
N ASP A 84 -16.60 7.72 1.10
CA ASP A 84 -17.29 8.26 -0.09
C ASP A 84 -18.26 7.25 -0.68
N THR A 85 -17.87 5.97 -0.73
CA THR A 85 -18.72 4.89 -1.23
C THR A 85 -19.96 4.71 -0.37
N LEU A 86 -19.78 4.66 0.95
CA LEU A 86 -20.91 4.52 1.88
C LEU A 86 -21.86 5.71 1.77
N GLN A 87 -21.33 6.91 1.63
CA GLN A 87 -22.13 8.12 1.49
C GLN A 87 -22.94 8.09 0.17
N ALA A 88 -22.31 7.69 -0.92
CA ALA A 88 -22.98 7.56 -2.22
C ALA A 88 -24.10 6.53 -2.18
N LEU A 89 -23.85 5.36 -1.57
CA LEU A 89 -24.86 4.31 -1.46
C LEU A 89 -26.03 4.75 -0.57
N SER A 90 -25.77 5.46 0.52
CA SER A 90 -26.80 5.99 1.40
C SER A 90 -27.69 7.00 0.68
N ARG A 91 -27.08 7.90 -0.09
CA ARG A 91 -27.83 8.87 -0.89
C ARG A 91 -28.68 8.20 -1.95
N TYR A 92 -28.14 7.23 -2.65
CA TYR A 92 -28.89 6.46 -3.64
C TYR A 92 -30.12 5.81 -3.01
N LYS A 93 -29.93 5.12 -1.88
CA LYS A 93 -31.02 4.47 -1.17
C LYS A 93 -32.12 5.47 -0.78
N GLU A 94 -31.74 6.61 -0.22
CA GLU A 94 -32.69 7.64 0.20
C GLU A 94 -33.46 8.20 -0.99
N GLU A 95 -32.80 8.48 -2.08
CA GLU A 95 -33.45 9.04 -3.27
C GLU A 95 -34.43 8.05 -3.89
N VAL A 96 -34.10 6.77 -3.91
CA VAL A 96 -35.01 5.72 -4.37
C VAL A 96 -36.25 5.64 -3.45
N GLU A 97 -36.05 5.61 -2.13
CA GLU A 97 -37.15 5.51 -1.16
C GLU A 97 -38.06 6.73 -1.22
N GLN A 98 -37.53 7.91 -1.51
CA GLN A 98 -38.28 9.16 -1.61
C GLN A 98 -38.86 9.42 -2.98
N GLY A 99 -38.62 8.54 -3.94
CA GLY A 99 -39.10 8.70 -5.29
C GLY A 99 -38.37 9.78 -6.10
N LYS A 100 -37.16 10.18 -5.66
CA LYS A 100 -36.36 11.18 -6.34
C LYS A 100 -35.49 10.62 -7.45
N PHE A 101 -35.13 9.34 -7.34
CA PHE A 101 -34.39 8.62 -8.38
C PHE A 101 -35.19 7.38 -8.79
N PRO A 102 -35.33 7.09 -10.10
CA PRO A 102 -34.88 7.94 -11.21
C PRO A 102 -35.74 9.19 -11.39
N SER A 103 -35.09 10.26 -11.85
CA SER A 103 -35.82 11.46 -12.28
C SER A 103 -36.19 11.33 -13.75
N ASP A 104 -36.78 12.39 -14.31
CA ASP A 104 -37.13 12.39 -15.73
C ASP A 104 -35.90 12.24 -16.62
N SER A 105 -34.76 12.82 -16.20
CA SER A 105 -33.51 12.74 -16.99
C SER A 105 -32.92 11.33 -17.05
N GLU A 106 -33.24 10.45 -16.12
CA GLU A 106 -32.84 9.05 -16.15
C GLU A 106 -33.94 8.12 -16.63
N SER A 107 -35.04 8.64 -17.15
CA SER A 107 -36.20 7.86 -17.58
C SER A 107 -36.32 7.82 -19.12
N TYR A 108 -36.82 6.70 -19.63
CA TYR A 108 -37.10 6.53 -21.06
C TYR A 108 -38.55 6.84 -21.32
N HIS A 109 -38.82 7.42 -22.52
CA HIS A 109 -40.15 7.80 -22.94
C HIS A 109 -40.51 7.26 -24.32
#